data_ee394d37d114bd5d8b178ba73e64bc34
#
_entry.id   ee394d37d114bd5d8b178ba73e64bc34
#
_cell.length_a   1.000
_cell.length_b   1.000
_cell.length_c   1.000
_cell.angle_alpha   90.00
_cell.angle_beta   90.00
_cell.angle_gamma   90.00
#
_symmetry.space_group_name_H-M   'P 1'
#
loop_
_entity.id
_entity.type
_entity.pdbx_description
1 polymer ?
#
loop_
_entity_poly.entity_id
_entity_poly.type
_entity_poly.pdbx_seq_one_letter_code
_entity_poly.pdbx_strand_id
1 'polypeptide(L)' 'MKSWNVRDQTEEALDELLTRKYKEIDGNYKMLKKVSNIEDAKKLIDEIWQMKSFANAIELELIRREYNNGTTS' A
#
# COMPACT_ATOMS: atom_id res chain seq x y z
N MET A 1 10.45 10.80 18.77
CA MET A 1 10.47 10.26 17.41
C MET A 1 9.14 10.51 16.73
N LYS A 2 9.19 11.08 15.54
CA LYS A 2 7.95 11.26 14.77
C LYS A 2 7.59 9.96 14.09
N SER A 3 6.41 9.45 14.35
CA SER A 3 5.91 8.33 13.59
C SER A 3 5.47 8.82 12.21
N TRP A 4 5.70 7.99 11.20
CA TRP A 4 5.27 8.29 9.85
C TRP A 4 3.76 8.37 9.80
N ASN A 5 3.23 9.41 9.15
CA ASN A 5 1.79 9.61 9.05
C ASN A 5 1.43 9.96 7.60
N VAL A 6 0.46 9.26 7.06
CA VAL A 6 0.01 9.44 5.68
C VAL A 6 -0.49 10.87 5.44
N ARG A 7 -1.07 11.49 6.44
CA ARG A 7 -1.62 12.85 6.32
C ARG A 7 -0.56 13.92 6.15
N ASP A 8 0.66 13.65 6.62
CA ASP A 8 1.77 14.60 6.56
C ASP A 8 2.53 14.53 5.23
N GLN A 9 2.22 13.57 4.39
CA GLN A 9 2.94 13.33 3.14
C GLN A 9 2.36 14.15 2.00
N THR A 10 3.22 14.54 1.06
CA THR A 10 2.76 15.21 -0.15
C THR A 10 2.04 14.21 -1.05
N GLU A 11 1.20 14.72 -1.95
CA GLU A 11 0.51 13.89 -2.92
C GLU A 11 1.49 13.10 -3.78
N GLU A 12 2.55 13.77 -4.23
CA GLU A 12 3.60 13.10 -5.03
C GLU A 12 4.27 11.98 -4.27
N ALA A 13 4.59 12.20 -3.00
CA ALA A 13 5.22 11.19 -2.16
C ALA A 13 4.29 10.00 -1.98
N LEU A 14 3.00 10.24 -1.79
CA LEU A 14 2.01 9.17 -1.64
C LEU A 14 1.86 8.38 -2.94
N ASP A 15 1.83 9.06 -4.10
CA ASP A 15 1.73 8.38 -5.39
C ASP A 15 2.94 7.47 -5.65
N GLU A 16 4.13 7.96 -5.35
CA GLU A 16 5.35 7.16 -5.51
C GLU A 16 5.34 5.94 -4.60
N LEU A 17 4.94 6.15 -3.35
CA LEU A 17 4.91 5.08 -2.37
C LEU A 17 3.87 4.03 -2.76
N LEU A 18 2.72 4.47 -3.24
CA LEU A 18 1.65 3.59 -3.69
C LEU A 18 2.12 2.72 -4.86
N THR A 19 2.77 3.33 -5.85
CA THR A 19 3.31 2.62 -7.01
C THR A 19 4.32 1.57 -6.56
N ARG A 20 5.19 1.94 -5.62
CA ARG A 20 6.19 1.02 -5.08
C ARG A 20 5.54 -0.15 -4.36
N LYS A 21 4.52 0.12 -3.57
CA LYS A 21 3.81 -0.93 -2.83
C LYS A 21 3.10 -1.90 -3.76
N TYR A 22 2.49 -1.42 -4.82
CA TYR A 22 1.87 -2.29 -5.82
C TYR A 22 2.88 -3.19 -6.51
N LYS A 23 4.07 -2.67 -6.79
CA LYS A 23 5.15 -3.48 -7.38
C LYS A 23 5.59 -4.58 -6.41
N GLU A 24 5.71 -4.26 -5.14
CA GLU A 24 6.09 -5.24 -4.11
C GLU A 24 5.01 -6.31 -3.96
N ILE A 25 3.75 -5.92 -3.96
CA ILE A 25 2.63 -6.86 -3.89
C ILE A 25 2.66 -7.81 -5.08
N ASP A 26 2.84 -7.28 -6.27
CA ASP A 26 2.93 -8.09 -7.49
C ASP A 26 4.09 -9.07 -7.43
N GLY A 27 5.24 -8.61 -6.95
CA GLY A 27 6.40 -9.47 -6.76
C GLY A 27 6.13 -10.60 -5.79
N ASN A 28 5.46 -10.31 -4.69
CA ASN A 28 5.12 -11.33 -3.70
C ASN A 28 4.11 -12.33 -4.24
N TYR A 29 3.15 -11.89 -5.05
CA TYR A 29 2.21 -12.81 -5.72
C TYR A 29 2.94 -13.76 -6.66
N LYS A 30 3.93 -13.26 -7.39
CA LYS A 30 4.73 -14.10 -8.27
C LYS A 30 5.55 -15.12 -7.48
N MET A 31 6.09 -14.70 -6.34
CA MET A 31 6.82 -15.61 -5.45
C MET A 31 5.88 -16.66 -4.86
N LEU A 32 4.66 -16.28 -4.53
CA LEU A 32 3.66 -17.18 -3.98
C LEU A 32 3.40 -18.37 -4.91
N LYS A 33 3.42 -18.13 -6.22
CA LYS A 33 3.21 -19.19 -7.20
C LYS A 33 4.35 -20.20 -7.23
N LYS A 34 5.53 -19.83 -6.74
CA LYS A 34 6.72 -20.69 -6.74
C LYS A 34 6.95 -21.40 -5.42
N VAL A 35 6.20 -21.04 -4.39
CA VAL A 35 6.36 -21.62 -3.06
C VAL A 35 5.85 -23.05 -3.06
N SER A 36 6.62 -23.96 -2.44
CA SER A 36 6.29 -25.38 -2.42
C SER A 36 5.70 -25.86 -1.10
N ASN A 37 5.74 -25.05 -0.05
CA ASN A 37 5.16 -25.44 1.23
C ASN A 37 4.21 -24.39 1.78
N ILE A 38 3.29 -24.85 2.64
CA ILE A 38 2.20 -24.01 3.12
C ILE A 38 2.66 -22.92 4.10
N GLU A 39 3.72 -23.18 4.84
CA GLU A 39 4.20 -22.21 5.83
C GLU A 39 4.79 -20.98 5.15
N ASP A 40 5.58 -21.18 4.10
CA ASP A 40 6.13 -20.07 3.32
C ASP A 40 5.01 -19.33 2.61
N ALA A 41 4.01 -20.06 2.11
CA ALA A 41 2.85 -19.44 1.48
C ALA A 41 2.11 -18.54 2.47
N LYS A 42 1.91 -19.00 3.70
CA LYS A 42 1.25 -18.21 4.73
C LYS A 42 2.00 -16.92 5.05
N LYS A 43 3.32 -17.01 5.12
CA LYS A 43 4.15 -15.82 5.37
C LYS A 43 4.01 -14.79 4.25
N LEU A 44 4.03 -15.24 3.01
CA LEU A 44 3.87 -14.35 1.86
C LEU A 44 2.49 -13.73 1.83
N ILE A 45 1.46 -14.52 2.11
CA ILE A 45 0.08 -14.01 2.17
C ILE A 45 -0.04 -12.93 3.24
N ASP A 46 0.58 -13.16 4.41
CA ASP A 46 0.57 -12.19 5.50
C ASP A 46 1.24 -10.88 5.10
N GLU A 47 2.39 -10.96 4.44
CA GLU A 47 3.10 -9.79 3.94
C GLU A 47 2.26 -9.05 2.89
N ILE A 48 1.61 -9.78 1.99
CA ILE A 48 0.73 -9.19 0.98
C ILE A 48 -0.41 -8.44 1.65
N TRP A 49 -1.02 -9.03 2.66
CA TRP A 49 -2.09 -8.37 3.41
C TRP A 49 -1.64 -7.09 4.07
N GLN A 50 -0.45 -7.10 4.68
CA GLN A 50 0.10 -5.90 5.31
C GLN A 50 0.35 -4.80 4.27
N MET A 51 0.91 -5.15 3.13
CA MET A 51 1.17 -4.20 2.07
C MET A 51 -0.12 -3.65 1.46
N LYS A 52 -1.12 -4.51 1.28
CA LYS A 52 -2.44 -4.08 0.78
C LYS A 52 -3.12 -3.12 1.74
N SER A 53 -3.02 -3.41 3.03
CA SER A 53 -3.59 -2.55 4.06
C SER A 53 -2.94 -1.17 4.04
N PHE A 54 -1.62 -1.14 3.90
CA PHE A 54 -0.87 0.11 3.80
C PHE A 54 -1.25 0.89 2.54
N ALA A 55 -1.29 0.19 1.39
CA ALA A 55 -1.68 0.80 0.12
C ALA A 55 -3.11 1.35 0.19
N ASN A 56 -4.01 0.61 0.83
CA ASN A 56 -5.39 1.05 1.01
C ASN A 56 -5.47 2.36 1.81
N ALA A 57 -4.65 2.48 2.86
CA ALA A 57 -4.59 3.71 3.65
C ALA A 57 -4.14 4.90 2.81
N ILE A 58 -3.16 4.69 1.93
CA ILE A 58 -2.67 5.72 1.03
C ILE A 58 -3.77 6.12 0.04
N GLU A 59 -4.43 5.14 -0.56
CA GLU A 59 -5.51 5.39 -1.50
C GLU A 59 -6.66 6.17 -0.86
N LEU A 60 -7.03 5.81 0.35
CA LEU A 60 -8.09 6.52 1.07
C LEU A 60 -7.70 7.97 1.34
N GLU A 61 -6.45 8.23 1.68
CA GLU A 61 -5.98 9.59 1.91
C GLU A 61 -6.01 10.41 0.62
N LEU A 62 -5.59 9.84 -0.49
CA LEU A 62 -5.63 10.52 -1.77
C LEU A 62 -7.06 10.84 -2.21
N ILE A 63 -7.96 9.88 -2.03
CA ILE A 63 -9.38 10.08 -2.33
C ILE A 63 -9.96 11.18 -1.44
N ARG A 64 -9.63 11.16 -0.15
CA ARG A 64 -10.11 12.14 0.79
C ARG A 64 -9.69 13.56 0.39
N ARG A 65 -8.44 13.72 -0.03
CA ARG A 65 -7.92 15.02 -0.48
C ARG A 65 -8.64 15.51 -1.71
N GLU A 66 -8.85 14.61 -2.67
CA GLU A 66 -9.54 14.94 -3.91
C GLU A 66 -11.00 15.33 -3.63
N TYR A 67 -11.66 14.57 -2.74
CA TYR A 67 -13.03 14.85 -2.36
C TYR A 67 -13.16 16.21 -1.67
N ASN A 68 -12.25 16.50 -0.74
CA ASN A 68 -12.27 17.78 -0.03
C ASN A 68 -12.03 18.95 -0.97
N ASN A 69 -11.14 18.80 -1.94
CA ASN A 69 -10.88 19.83 -2.93
C ASN A 69 -12.11 20.07 -3.82
N GLY A 70 -12.83 18.99 -4.13
CA GLY A 70 -14.06 19.08 -4.92
C GLY A 70 -15.18 19.82 -4.20
N THR A 71 -15.25 19.65 -2.87
CA THR A 71 -16.30 20.28 -2.08
C THR A 71 -16.04 21.74 -1.77
N THR A 72 -14.81 22.18 -1.89
CA THR A 72 -14.45 23.58 -1.61
C THR A 72 -14.54 24.50 -2.82
N SER A 73 -14.74 23.93 -3.98
CA SER A 73 -14.81 24.71 -5.22
C SER A 73 -16.21 25.22 -5.54
#